data_2a57c578e1b5f54a32caae563b1026c8
#
_entry.id   2a57c578e1b5f54a32caae563b1026c8
#
_cell.length_a   1.000
_cell.length_b   1.000
_cell.length_c   1.000
_cell.angle_alpha   90.00
_cell.angle_beta   90.00
_cell.angle_gamma   90.00
#
_symmetry.space_group_name_H-M   'P 1'
#
loop_
_entity.id
_entity.type
_entity.pdbx_description
1 polymer ?
#
loop_
_entity_poly.entity_id
_entity_poly.type
_entity_poly.pdbx_seq_one_letter_code
_entity_poly.pdbx_strand_id
1 'polypeptide(L)'
;MMGKIILVSATPLEHGGLKDISGVPIFQTGIGKINSAMNLTEILINEKPDLIVNFGSCGNLKKHKVGDVIQVGTVYNNIDVRPFAEYGCTPETLECEIKISDSGIKCFTTDQIYDNTRSDYAKKYLEMVSECDIVEMECYSLAYVCKKYGVSFESYKWVSDDGNVDTWEENAAIGFQNFREYFNQKFFGEY
;
A
#
# COMPACT_ATOMS: atom_id res chain seq x y z
N MET A 1 12.88 22.22 -9.91
CA MET A 1 11.40 22.17 -9.87
C MET A 1 11.03 20.82 -9.32
N MET A 2 10.12 20.75 -8.35
CA MET A 2 9.54 19.48 -7.92
C MET A 2 8.78 18.87 -9.10
N GLY A 3 9.03 17.60 -9.43
CA GLY A 3 8.32 16.88 -10.47
C GLY A 3 6.82 16.77 -10.17
N LYS A 4 6.01 16.33 -11.14
CA LYS A 4 4.56 16.13 -10.97
C LYS A 4 4.32 14.96 -10.00
N ILE A 5 3.73 15.25 -8.84
CA ILE A 5 3.34 14.25 -7.83
C ILE A 5 1.85 13.94 -7.98
N ILE A 6 1.49 12.68 -7.84
CA ILE A 6 0.10 12.22 -7.73
C ILE A 6 -0.04 11.33 -6.50
N LEU A 7 -1.08 11.58 -5.73
CA LEU A 7 -1.50 10.74 -4.60
C LEU A 7 -2.48 9.67 -5.08
N VAL A 8 -2.34 8.45 -4.60
CA VAL A 8 -3.27 7.36 -4.89
C VAL A 8 -3.69 6.60 -3.64
N SER A 9 -4.98 6.29 -3.52
CA SER A 9 -5.56 5.46 -2.46
C SER A 9 -6.57 4.47 -3.04
N ALA A 10 -6.91 3.43 -2.29
CA ALA A 10 -7.83 2.39 -2.76
C ALA A 10 -9.28 2.88 -2.78
N THR A 11 -9.72 3.57 -1.73
CA THR A 11 -11.13 3.93 -1.53
C THR A 11 -11.33 5.38 -1.09
N PRO A 12 -12.52 5.97 -1.35
CA PRO A 12 -12.87 7.29 -0.81
C PRO A 12 -12.88 7.34 0.73
N LEU A 13 -13.08 6.22 1.41
CA LEU A 13 -13.04 6.14 2.88
C LEU A 13 -11.67 6.52 3.44
N GLU A 14 -10.61 6.20 2.70
CA GLU A 14 -9.22 6.50 3.10
C GLU A 14 -8.81 7.96 2.93
N HIS A 15 -9.60 8.78 2.25
CA HIS A 15 -9.29 10.21 2.05
C HIS A 15 -10.47 11.14 2.31
N GLY A 16 -11.56 10.62 2.91
CA GLY A 16 -12.74 11.41 3.27
C GLY A 16 -13.41 12.10 2.06
N GLY A 17 -13.22 11.56 0.84
CA GLY A 17 -13.74 12.16 -0.40
C GLY A 17 -13.01 13.41 -0.88
N LEU A 18 -11.85 13.77 -0.28
CA LEU A 18 -11.02 14.88 -0.76
C LEU A 18 -10.45 14.58 -2.16
N LYS A 19 -10.30 15.66 -2.96
CA LYS A 19 -9.75 15.56 -4.32
C LYS A 19 -8.26 15.86 -4.38
N ASP A 20 -7.72 16.50 -3.35
CA ASP A 20 -6.30 16.83 -3.24
C ASP A 20 -5.87 17.02 -1.79
N ILE A 21 -4.54 16.99 -1.56
CA ILE A 21 -3.88 17.45 -0.34
C ILE A 21 -2.88 18.52 -0.76
N SER A 22 -3.07 19.75 -0.27
CA SER A 22 -2.19 20.90 -0.56
C SER A 22 -1.92 21.11 -2.04
N GLY A 23 -2.97 20.92 -2.88
CA GLY A 23 -2.91 21.06 -4.34
C GLY A 23 -2.34 19.84 -5.08
N VAL A 24 -1.95 18.76 -4.39
CA VAL A 24 -1.55 17.50 -5.03
C VAL A 24 -2.77 16.61 -5.22
N PRO A 25 -3.14 16.27 -6.47
CA PRO A 25 -4.38 15.54 -6.75
C PRO A 25 -4.36 14.12 -6.20
N ILE A 26 -5.54 13.65 -5.73
CA ILE A 26 -5.79 12.29 -5.28
C ILE A 26 -6.58 11.54 -6.36
N PHE A 27 -6.10 10.35 -6.72
CA PHE A 27 -6.80 9.42 -7.60
C PHE A 27 -7.13 8.14 -6.85
N GLN A 28 -8.31 7.60 -7.13
CA GLN A 28 -8.74 6.32 -6.58
C GLN A 28 -8.29 5.17 -7.47
N THR A 29 -7.64 4.16 -6.89
CA THR A 29 -7.16 2.98 -7.62
C THR A 29 -8.06 1.76 -7.49
N GLY A 30 -8.97 1.74 -6.51
CA GLY A 30 -9.82 0.58 -6.20
C GLY A 30 -9.11 -0.47 -5.33
N ILE A 31 -9.92 -1.31 -4.68
CA ILE A 31 -9.46 -2.35 -3.76
C ILE A 31 -8.90 -3.54 -4.54
N GLY A 32 -7.79 -4.09 -4.03
CA GLY A 32 -7.16 -5.32 -4.53
C GLY A 32 -6.24 -5.11 -5.72
N LYS A 33 -5.40 -6.11 -5.96
CA LYS A 33 -4.29 -6.05 -6.92
C LYS A 33 -4.73 -5.75 -8.36
N ILE A 34 -5.84 -6.33 -8.80
CA ILE A 34 -6.30 -6.17 -10.19
C ILE A 34 -6.78 -4.74 -10.43
N ASN A 35 -7.69 -4.23 -9.58
CA ASN A 35 -8.23 -2.89 -9.75
C ASN A 35 -7.13 -1.83 -9.65
N SER A 36 -6.27 -1.95 -8.64
CA SER A 36 -5.19 -1.00 -8.43
C SER A 36 -4.18 -0.97 -9.59
N ALA A 37 -3.82 -2.13 -10.15
CA ALA A 37 -2.95 -2.20 -11.31
C ALA A 37 -3.58 -1.58 -12.57
N MET A 38 -4.86 -1.88 -12.85
CA MET A 38 -5.57 -1.33 -14.01
C MET A 38 -5.70 0.18 -13.94
N ASN A 39 -6.25 0.68 -12.83
CA ASN A 39 -6.52 2.11 -12.68
C ASN A 39 -5.23 2.93 -12.60
N LEU A 40 -4.19 2.42 -11.90
CA LEU A 40 -2.90 3.11 -11.90
C LEU A 40 -2.28 3.16 -13.29
N THR A 41 -2.39 2.09 -14.08
CA THR A 41 -1.90 2.10 -15.48
C THR A 41 -2.55 3.22 -16.28
N GLU A 42 -3.87 3.38 -16.18
CA GLU A 42 -4.60 4.47 -16.84
C GLU A 42 -4.15 5.86 -16.34
N ILE A 43 -3.97 6.03 -15.02
CA ILE A 43 -3.46 7.27 -14.43
C ILE A 43 -2.07 7.59 -14.98
N LEU A 44 -1.13 6.62 -15.03
CA LEU A 44 0.22 6.85 -15.54
C LEU A 44 0.23 7.28 -17.01
N ILE A 45 -0.61 6.69 -17.85
CA ILE A 45 -0.73 7.01 -19.28
C ILE A 45 -1.26 8.43 -19.48
N ASN A 46 -2.30 8.79 -18.74
CA ASN A 46 -3.01 10.06 -18.92
C ASN A 46 -2.29 11.24 -18.24
N GLU A 47 -1.82 11.04 -17.03
CA GLU A 47 -1.30 12.10 -16.16
C GLU A 47 0.23 12.27 -16.25
N LYS A 48 0.97 11.24 -16.60
CA LYS A 48 2.44 11.22 -16.73
C LYS A 48 3.15 11.83 -15.51
N PRO A 49 2.93 11.30 -14.30
CA PRO A 49 3.58 11.78 -13.10
C PRO A 49 5.06 11.39 -13.06
N ASP A 50 5.86 12.16 -12.31
CA ASP A 50 7.23 11.80 -11.96
C ASP A 50 7.27 10.92 -10.70
N LEU A 51 6.30 11.12 -9.79
CA LEU A 51 6.19 10.39 -8.52
C LEU A 51 4.74 10.02 -8.24
N ILE A 52 4.51 8.76 -7.93
CA ILE A 52 3.28 8.28 -7.30
C ILE A 52 3.52 8.09 -5.80
N VAL A 53 2.68 8.70 -4.98
CA VAL A 53 2.64 8.48 -3.54
C VAL A 53 1.36 7.73 -3.21
N ASN A 54 1.50 6.44 -2.87
CA ASN A 54 0.40 5.62 -2.37
C ASN A 54 0.21 5.86 -0.88
N PHE A 55 -1.02 5.99 -0.47
CA PHE A 55 -1.40 6.05 0.94
C PHE A 55 -2.67 5.24 1.19
N GLY A 56 -2.88 4.83 2.44
CA GLY A 56 -4.05 4.04 2.83
C GLY A 56 -3.85 3.31 4.14
N SER A 57 -4.88 2.59 4.56
CA SER A 57 -4.89 1.79 5.77
C SER A 57 -4.11 0.48 5.63
N CYS A 58 -3.66 -0.07 6.76
CA CYS A 58 -3.06 -1.40 6.83
C CYS A 58 -3.35 -2.05 8.19
N GLY A 59 -3.41 -3.39 8.19
CA GLY A 59 -3.40 -4.20 9.39
C GLY A 59 -1.99 -4.30 9.98
N ASN A 60 -1.89 -4.21 11.31
CA ASN A 60 -0.63 -4.36 12.04
C ASN A 60 -0.34 -5.84 12.32
N LEU A 61 0.88 -6.27 12.01
CA LEU A 61 1.33 -7.64 12.28
C LEU A 61 2.35 -7.73 13.43
N LYS A 62 2.86 -6.59 13.95
CA LYS A 62 3.92 -6.59 14.97
C LYS A 62 3.76 -5.53 16.06
N LYS A 63 4.35 -4.33 15.88
CA LYS A 63 4.64 -3.40 16.99
C LYS A 63 4.00 -2.02 16.86
N HIS A 64 3.38 -1.75 15.73
CA HIS A 64 2.85 -0.43 15.45
C HIS A 64 1.53 -0.21 16.19
N LYS A 65 1.19 1.05 16.43
CA LYS A 65 -0.07 1.44 17.09
C LYS A 65 -1.05 1.95 16.04
N VAL A 66 -2.33 1.81 16.33
CA VAL A 66 -3.39 2.41 15.51
C VAL A 66 -3.12 3.91 15.36
N GLY A 67 -3.16 4.40 14.12
CA GLY A 67 -2.88 5.77 13.74
C GLY A 67 -1.41 6.07 13.40
N ASP A 68 -0.46 5.17 13.69
CA ASP A 68 0.93 5.34 13.25
C ASP A 68 1.00 5.39 11.72
N VAL A 69 1.71 6.38 11.16
CA VAL A 69 2.00 6.49 9.73
C VAL A 69 3.37 5.87 9.45
N ILE A 70 3.40 4.90 8.55
CA ILE A 70 4.54 4.04 8.29
C ILE A 70 4.96 4.18 6.83
N GLN A 71 6.23 4.49 6.57
CA GLN A 71 6.79 4.39 5.23
C GLN A 71 7.14 2.93 4.92
N VAL A 72 6.61 2.39 3.84
CA VAL A 72 6.88 1.02 3.40
C VAL A 72 8.27 0.91 2.78
N GLY A 73 9.03 -0.11 3.16
CA GLY A 73 10.38 -0.40 2.65
C GLY A 73 10.38 -1.43 1.53
N THR A 74 9.83 -2.60 1.81
CA THR A 74 9.76 -3.71 0.85
C THR A 74 8.36 -4.29 0.82
N VAL A 75 7.84 -4.55 -0.36
CA VAL A 75 6.51 -5.15 -0.58
C VAL A 75 6.63 -6.57 -1.08
N TYR A 76 5.82 -7.46 -0.54
CA TYR A 76 5.73 -8.90 -0.88
C TYR A 76 4.37 -9.21 -1.47
N ASN A 77 4.33 -10.09 -2.48
CA ASN A 77 3.10 -10.49 -3.15
C ASN A 77 2.54 -11.79 -2.56
N ASN A 78 1.24 -11.84 -2.36
CA ASN A 78 0.52 -13.08 -2.07
C ASN A 78 0.03 -13.73 -3.37
N ILE A 79 0.85 -14.60 -3.93
CA ILE A 79 0.49 -15.50 -5.03
C ILE A 79 1.15 -16.86 -4.84
N ASP A 80 0.43 -17.92 -5.12
CA ASP A 80 0.94 -19.30 -5.03
C ASP A 80 0.70 -20.05 -6.36
N VAL A 81 1.74 -20.14 -7.15
CA VAL A 81 1.73 -20.86 -8.43
C VAL A 81 2.73 -22.03 -8.42
N ARG A 82 3.13 -22.49 -7.22
CA ARG A 82 4.05 -23.64 -7.10
C ARG A 82 3.50 -24.90 -7.76
N PRO A 83 4.32 -25.69 -8.44
CA PRO A 83 5.78 -25.66 -8.45
C PRO A 83 6.40 -24.82 -9.59
N PHE A 84 5.63 -24.00 -10.31
CA PHE A 84 6.13 -23.26 -11.48
C PHE A 84 7.04 -22.07 -11.11
N ALA A 85 6.80 -21.44 -9.95
CA ALA A 85 7.65 -20.41 -9.38
C ALA A 85 7.62 -20.47 -7.84
N GLU A 86 8.51 -19.77 -7.17
CA GLU A 86 8.48 -19.61 -5.72
C GLU A 86 7.23 -18.83 -5.28
N TYR A 87 6.84 -19.00 -4.03
CA TYR A 87 5.72 -18.25 -3.46
C TYR A 87 5.99 -16.74 -3.55
N GLY A 88 4.99 -15.98 -3.97
CA GLY A 88 5.10 -14.54 -4.21
C GLY A 88 5.49 -14.17 -5.63
N CYS A 89 6.06 -15.10 -6.40
CA CYS A 89 6.46 -14.90 -7.80
C CYS A 89 5.50 -15.56 -8.79
N THR A 90 5.60 -15.11 -10.06
CA THR A 90 5.13 -15.89 -11.20
C THR A 90 6.29 -16.11 -12.17
N PRO A 91 6.21 -17.08 -13.11
CA PRO A 91 7.25 -17.28 -14.14
C PRO A 91 7.52 -16.01 -14.97
N GLU A 92 6.51 -15.16 -15.13
CA GLU A 92 6.61 -13.93 -15.91
C GLU A 92 7.21 -12.75 -15.12
N THR A 93 6.96 -12.68 -13.82
CA THR A 93 7.43 -11.56 -13.00
C THR A 93 8.80 -11.80 -12.39
N LEU A 94 9.09 -13.02 -11.93
CA LEU A 94 10.30 -13.43 -11.21
C LEU A 94 10.66 -12.54 -9.99
N GLU A 95 9.76 -11.65 -9.60
CA GLU A 95 9.95 -10.69 -8.51
C GLU A 95 8.97 -11.00 -7.38
N CYS A 96 9.43 -11.73 -6.36
CA CYS A 96 8.62 -12.06 -5.19
C CYS A 96 8.48 -10.87 -4.24
N GLU A 97 9.43 -9.94 -4.32
CA GLU A 97 9.48 -8.72 -3.51
C GLU A 97 9.97 -7.53 -4.33
N ILE A 98 9.53 -6.33 -3.96
CA ILE A 98 9.97 -5.07 -4.55
C ILE A 98 10.40 -4.14 -3.42
N LYS A 99 11.68 -3.73 -3.42
CA LYS A 99 12.18 -2.70 -2.52
C LYS A 99 11.80 -1.33 -3.07
N ILE A 100 11.10 -0.52 -2.25
CA ILE A 100 10.62 0.83 -2.60
C ILE A 100 11.21 1.94 -1.75
N SER A 101 11.79 1.62 -0.56
CA SER A 101 12.52 2.56 0.29
C SER A 101 13.51 1.83 1.21
N ASP A 102 14.29 2.60 1.98
CA ASP A 102 15.23 2.07 2.98
C ASP A 102 14.64 2.02 4.41
N SER A 103 13.32 2.16 4.58
CA SER A 103 12.68 2.17 5.91
C SER A 103 12.82 0.87 6.69
N GLY A 104 13.09 -0.24 6.00
CA GLY A 104 13.17 -1.58 6.59
C GLY A 104 11.81 -2.24 6.86
N ILE A 105 10.69 -1.54 6.68
CA ILE A 105 9.34 -2.05 6.90
C ILE A 105 8.93 -3.01 5.78
N LYS A 106 8.47 -4.19 6.17
CA LYS A 106 7.99 -5.24 5.26
C LYS A 106 6.48 -5.24 5.19
N CYS A 107 5.94 -5.07 3.99
CA CYS A 107 4.51 -5.02 3.71
C CYS A 107 4.08 -6.24 2.89
N PHE A 108 3.05 -6.94 3.34
CA PHE A 108 2.48 -8.08 2.63
C PHE A 108 1.20 -7.67 1.90
N THR A 109 1.19 -7.71 0.58
CA THR A 109 0.02 -7.40 -0.25
C THR A 109 -0.76 -8.67 -0.57
N THR A 110 -2.05 -8.68 -0.22
CA THR A 110 -2.94 -9.85 -0.38
C THR A 110 -4.32 -9.44 -0.88
N ASP A 111 -5.01 -10.30 -1.63
CA ASP A 111 -6.41 -10.07 -2.07
C ASP A 111 -7.44 -10.65 -1.09
N GLN A 112 -7.03 -11.02 0.12
CA GLN A 112 -7.93 -11.43 1.19
C GLN A 112 -7.66 -10.60 2.45
N ILE A 113 -8.74 -10.21 3.13
CA ILE A 113 -8.62 -9.52 4.43
C ILE A 113 -7.96 -10.47 5.42
N TYR A 114 -6.88 -9.99 6.07
CA TYR A 114 -6.27 -10.71 7.18
C TYR A 114 -7.09 -10.50 8.44
N ASP A 115 -7.49 -11.60 9.07
CA ASP A 115 -8.22 -11.64 10.32
C ASP A 115 -7.55 -12.65 11.25
N ASN A 116 -7.00 -12.18 12.36
CA ASN A 116 -6.24 -13.00 13.31
C ASN A 116 -7.10 -14.04 14.04
N THR A 117 -8.43 -13.98 13.94
CA THR A 117 -9.35 -14.97 14.50
C THR A 117 -9.59 -16.16 13.58
N ARG A 118 -9.24 -16.05 12.29
CA ARG A 118 -9.39 -17.14 11.32
C ARG A 118 -8.25 -18.16 11.45
N SER A 119 -8.63 -19.44 11.31
CA SER A 119 -7.69 -20.58 11.40
C SER A 119 -7.50 -21.35 10.08
N ASP A 120 -8.18 -20.93 9.01
CA ASP A 120 -8.22 -21.65 7.72
C ASP A 120 -7.21 -21.13 6.69
N TYR A 121 -6.28 -20.27 7.09
CA TYR A 121 -5.22 -19.76 6.22
C TYR A 121 -4.21 -20.86 5.85
N ALA A 122 -3.75 -20.84 4.59
CA ALA A 122 -2.69 -21.71 4.14
C ALA A 122 -1.38 -21.47 4.95
N LYS A 123 -0.66 -22.57 5.25
CA LYS A 123 0.59 -22.51 6.04
C LYS A 123 1.57 -21.47 5.48
N LYS A 124 1.78 -21.45 4.15
CA LYS A 124 2.73 -20.52 3.52
C LYS A 124 2.29 -19.06 3.64
N TYR A 125 0.99 -18.79 3.60
CA TYR A 125 0.43 -17.48 3.89
C TYR A 125 0.78 -17.01 5.30
N LEU A 126 0.59 -17.87 6.31
CA LEU A 126 0.90 -17.55 7.70
C LEU A 126 2.42 -17.35 7.94
N GLU A 127 3.26 -18.10 7.24
CA GLU A 127 4.71 -17.87 7.26
C GLU A 127 5.04 -16.45 6.78
N MET A 128 4.48 -16.01 5.65
CA MET A 128 4.69 -14.66 5.13
C MET A 128 4.14 -13.57 6.06
N VAL A 129 2.95 -13.78 6.64
CA VAL A 129 2.38 -12.87 7.65
C VAL A 129 3.33 -12.71 8.84
N SER A 130 3.96 -13.81 9.31
CA SER A 130 4.87 -13.75 10.44
C SER A 130 6.19 -13.01 10.15
N GLU A 131 6.60 -12.91 8.90
CA GLU A 131 7.83 -12.23 8.47
C GLU A 131 7.61 -10.74 8.15
N CYS A 132 6.38 -10.33 7.90
CA CYS A 132 6.04 -8.96 7.56
C CYS A 132 5.65 -8.12 8.79
N ASP A 133 5.67 -6.80 8.65
CA ASP A 133 5.32 -5.85 9.70
C ASP A 133 3.86 -5.38 9.57
N ILE A 134 3.37 -5.27 8.34
CA ILE A 134 2.02 -4.84 8.00
C ILE A 134 1.44 -5.65 6.83
N VAL A 135 0.12 -5.66 6.73
CA VAL A 135 -0.63 -6.31 5.63
C VAL A 135 -1.64 -5.32 5.02
N GLU A 136 -1.78 -5.38 3.71
CA GLU A 136 -2.71 -4.53 2.95
C GLU A 136 -3.04 -5.20 1.59
N MET A 137 -3.69 -4.49 0.66
CA MET A 137 -4.27 -5.15 -0.51
C MET A 137 -3.78 -4.65 -1.89
N GLU A 138 -2.96 -3.59 -1.98
CA GLU A 138 -2.62 -2.93 -3.27
C GLU A 138 -1.14 -2.66 -3.52
N CYS A 139 -0.34 -2.46 -2.48
CA CYS A 139 0.99 -1.83 -2.58
C CYS A 139 1.94 -2.56 -3.54
N TYR A 140 1.94 -3.89 -3.56
CA TYR A 140 2.79 -4.64 -4.49
C TYR A 140 2.40 -4.36 -5.95
N SER A 141 1.11 -4.39 -6.28
CA SER A 141 0.65 -4.15 -7.66
C SER A 141 0.94 -2.73 -8.12
N LEU A 142 0.77 -1.74 -7.24
CA LEU A 142 1.10 -0.35 -7.53
C LEU A 142 2.61 -0.17 -7.76
N ALA A 143 3.43 -0.72 -6.86
CA ALA A 143 4.89 -0.68 -7.00
C ALA A 143 5.37 -1.37 -8.29
N TYR A 144 4.77 -2.52 -8.62
CA TYR A 144 5.09 -3.26 -9.85
C TYR A 144 4.76 -2.47 -11.11
N VAL A 145 3.58 -1.85 -11.16
CA VAL A 145 3.17 -1.00 -12.30
C VAL A 145 4.10 0.21 -12.43
N CYS A 146 4.37 0.95 -11.35
CA CYS A 146 5.30 2.08 -11.39
C CYS A 146 6.70 1.67 -11.88
N LYS A 147 7.23 0.55 -11.38
CA LYS A 147 8.51 -0.01 -11.84
C LYS A 147 8.52 -0.31 -13.34
N LYS A 148 7.45 -0.90 -13.87
CA LYS A 148 7.30 -1.20 -15.31
C LYS A 148 7.24 0.05 -16.18
N TYR A 149 6.66 1.13 -15.68
CA TYR A 149 6.55 2.40 -16.39
C TYR A 149 7.71 3.37 -16.12
N GLY A 150 8.66 3.00 -15.23
CA GLY A 150 9.81 3.84 -14.88
C GLY A 150 9.43 5.09 -14.08
N VAL A 151 8.34 5.04 -13.32
CA VAL A 151 7.83 6.12 -12.47
C VAL A 151 8.27 5.87 -11.03
N SER A 152 8.71 6.92 -10.33
CA SER A 152 9.06 6.82 -8.92
C SER A 152 7.83 6.47 -8.07
N PHE A 153 8.04 5.67 -7.03
CA PHE A 153 6.96 5.19 -6.17
C PHE A 153 7.35 5.24 -4.69
N GLU A 154 6.50 5.84 -3.88
CA GLU A 154 6.56 5.80 -2.42
C GLU A 154 5.23 5.33 -1.86
N SER A 155 5.24 4.62 -0.73
CA SER A 155 4.02 4.20 -0.06
C SER A 155 4.08 4.50 1.44
N TYR A 156 2.99 5.07 1.94
CA TYR A 156 2.77 5.41 3.35
C TYR A 156 1.46 4.80 3.80
N LYS A 157 1.53 3.93 4.78
CA LYS A 157 0.35 3.28 5.34
C LYS A 157 0.15 3.72 6.78
N TRP A 158 -1.09 3.87 7.21
CA TRP A 158 -1.38 4.01 8.64
C TRP A 158 -2.04 2.76 9.17
N VAL A 159 -1.71 2.43 10.39
CA VAL A 159 -2.29 1.29 11.09
C VAL A 159 -3.75 1.58 11.42
N SER A 160 -4.66 0.78 10.90
CA SER A 160 -6.10 0.84 11.18
C SER A 160 -6.56 -0.18 12.22
N ASP A 161 -5.87 -1.33 12.29
CA ASP A 161 -6.25 -2.45 13.13
C ASP A 161 -5.05 -3.34 13.45
N ASP A 162 -5.23 -4.26 14.38
CA ASP A 162 -4.26 -5.29 14.79
C ASP A 162 -4.64 -6.71 14.29
N GLY A 163 -5.35 -6.78 13.17
CA GLY A 163 -5.94 -7.99 12.62
C GLY A 163 -7.40 -8.20 13.08
N ASN A 164 -8.00 -7.20 13.73
CA ASN A 164 -9.44 -7.14 14.00
C ASN A 164 -10.07 -6.05 13.13
N VAL A 165 -10.75 -6.47 12.07
CA VAL A 165 -11.33 -5.56 11.05
C VAL A 165 -12.55 -4.75 11.53
N ASP A 166 -13.14 -5.10 12.65
CA ASP A 166 -14.37 -4.43 13.16
C ASP A 166 -14.14 -2.94 13.48
N THR A 167 -12.89 -2.53 13.75
CA THR A 167 -12.53 -1.15 14.07
C THR A 167 -11.96 -0.36 12.90
N TRP A 168 -11.88 -0.96 11.72
CA TRP A 168 -11.22 -0.38 10.54
C TRP A 168 -11.83 0.96 10.11
N GLU A 169 -13.16 1.05 9.99
CA GLU A 169 -13.83 2.27 9.51
C GLU A 169 -13.60 3.46 10.44
N GLU A 170 -13.66 3.24 11.76
CA GLU A 170 -13.43 4.30 12.75
C GLU A 170 -11.99 4.80 12.72
N ASN A 171 -11.02 3.90 12.55
CA ASN A 171 -9.60 4.21 12.57
C ASN A 171 -9.08 4.75 11.23
N ALA A 172 -9.78 4.50 10.12
CA ALA A 172 -9.40 5.02 8.81
C ALA A 172 -9.35 6.55 8.78
N ALA A 173 -10.34 7.22 9.37
CA ALA A 173 -10.41 8.68 9.43
C ALA A 173 -9.28 9.30 10.27
N ILE A 174 -8.93 8.69 11.40
CA ILE A 174 -7.83 9.14 12.27
C ILE A 174 -6.50 9.03 11.54
N GLY A 175 -6.24 7.90 10.90
CA GLY A 175 -5.01 7.64 10.17
C GLY A 175 -4.83 8.58 8.97
N PHE A 176 -5.92 8.91 8.28
CA PHE A 176 -5.86 9.87 7.18
C PHE A 176 -5.44 11.27 7.65
N GLN A 177 -5.94 11.73 8.81
CA GLN A 177 -5.53 13.01 9.37
C GLN A 177 -4.02 13.03 9.67
N ASN A 178 -3.52 11.97 10.32
CA ASN A 178 -2.09 11.83 10.63
C ASN A 178 -1.23 11.78 9.34
N PHE A 179 -1.72 11.09 8.30
CA PHE A 179 -1.03 11.06 7.01
C PHE A 179 -0.97 12.45 6.36
N ARG A 180 -2.05 13.23 6.39
CA ARG A 180 -2.06 14.60 5.83
C ARG A 180 -1.01 15.49 6.49
N GLU A 181 -0.90 15.44 7.80
CA GLU A 181 0.10 16.21 8.55
C GLU A 181 1.51 15.76 8.18
N TYR A 182 1.74 14.44 8.16
CA TYR A 182 3.02 13.86 7.74
C TYR A 182 3.38 14.25 6.30
N PHE A 183 2.43 14.16 5.35
CA PHE A 183 2.64 14.49 3.95
C PHE A 183 3.02 15.97 3.77
N ASN A 184 2.29 16.88 4.41
CA ASN A 184 2.56 18.31 4.32
C ASN A 184 3.94 18.66 4.90
N GLN A 185 4.29 18.09 6.03
CA GLN A 185 5.61 18.28 6.63
C GLN A 185 6.74 17.77 5.72
N LYS A 186 6.58 16.55 5.17
CA LYS A 186 7.62 15.92 4.35
C LYS A 186 7.83 16.60 3.02
N PHE A 187 6.75 16.95 2.32
CA PHE A 187 6.82 17.44 0.94
C PHE A 187 6.82 18.97 0.81
N PHE A 188 6.29 19.69 1.81
CA PHE A 188 6.17 21.16 1.76
C PHE A 188 6.86 21.87 2.91
N GLY A 189 7.30 21.15 3.95
CA GLY A 189 7.92 21.76 5.14
C GLY A 189 6.97 22.60 5.99
N GLU A 190 5.65 22.39 5.86
CA GLU A 190 4.61 23.08 6.61
C GLU A 190 4.38 22.38 7.95
N TYR A 191 4.36 23.19 9.04
CA TYR A 191 4.00 22.75 10.39
C TYR A 191 2.55 23.14 10.71
#